data_cbcf6d0dffd8d07eee729e45b7d9bcc1
#
_entry.id   cbcf6d0dffd8d07eee729e45b7d9bcc1
#
_cell.length_a   1.000
_cell.length_b   1.000
_cell.length_c   1.000
_cell.angle_alpha   90.00
_cell.angle_beta   90.00
_cell.angle_gamma   90.00
#
_symmetry.space_group_name_H-M   'P 1'
#
loop_
_entity.id
_entity.type
_entity.pdbx_description
1 polymer ?
#
loop_
_entity_poly.entity_id
_entity_poly.type
_entity_poly.pdbx_seq_one_letter_code
_entity_poly.pdbx_strand_id
1 'polypeptide(L)'
;MDTKINLLSIVFSFRNEEGNIKPLVNRISTTMKDVKNWKYEIIFVNDDSTDKSEEILLELQKTYPIKIINMSRNFGIDPCVLAGFRNSSGDAIIYLHSDQQDP
;
A
#
# COMPACT_ATOMS: atom_id res chain seq x y z
N MET A 1 -3.23 -26.59 19.98
CA MET A 1 -2.52 -25.31 19.94
C MET A 1 -2.99 -24.47 18.80
N ASP A 2 -3.54 -23.34 19.12
CA ASP A 2 -4.05 -22.47 18.08
C ASP A 2 -2.94 -21.74 17.39
N THR A 3 -3.00 -21.75 16.08
CA THR A 3 -2.07 -20.99 15.30
C THR A 3 -2.84 -19.81 14.73
N LYS A 4 -2.75 -18.69 15.40
CA LYS A 4 -3.45 -17.52 14.92
C LYS A 4 -2.72 -16.95 13.70
N ILE A 5 -3.46 -16.69 12.64
CA ILE A 5 -2.92 -16.00 11.49
C ILE A 5 -3.21 -14.52 11.68
N ASN A 6 -2.15 -13.74 11.70
CA ASN A 6 -2.26 -12.30 11.86
C ASN A 6 -2.28 -11.61 10.51
N LEU A 7 -2.83 -10.44 10.48
CA LEU A 7 -2.90 -9.63 9.26
C LEU A 7 -2.03 -8.40 9.42
N LEU A 8 -1.13 -8.18 8.46
CA LEU A 8 -0.29 -7.00 8.42
C LEU A 8 -0.86 -6.04 7.39
N SER A 9 -1.16 -4.82 7.81
CA SER A 9 -1.59 -3.78 6.89
C SER A 9 -0.41 -2.91 6.55
N ILE A 10 -0.08 -2.83 5.26
CA ILE A 10 1.03 -2.02 4.78
C ILE A 10 0.43 -0.84 4.04
N VAL A 11 0.59 0.35 4.61
CA VAL A 11 0.01 1.57 4.06
C VAL A 11 1.10 2.32 3.31
N PHE A 12 0.84 2.60 2.04
CA PHE A 12 1.78 3.32 1.20
C PHE A 12 1.07 4.53 0.59
N SER A 13 1.46 5.73 0.99
CA SER A 13 0.91 6.94 0.40
C SER A 13 1.88 7.46 -0.66
N PHE A 14 1.33 7.95 -1.76
CA PHE A 14 2.19 8.29 -2.89
C PHE A 14 1.50 9.30 -3.79
N ARG A 15 2.32 9.92 -4.62
CA ARG A 15 1.85 10.76 -5.72
C ARG A 15 2.79 10.54 -6.90
N ASN A 16 2.23 10.12 -8.03
CA ASN A 16 2.99 9.94 -9.29
C ASN A 16 4.16 8.97 -9.13
N GLU A 17 3.84 7.69 -8.84
CA GLU A 17 4.86 6.67 -8.66
C GLU A 17 4.70 5.53 -9.65
N GLU A 18 4.24 5.82 -10.86
CA GLU A 18 3.90 4.74 -11.80
C GLU A 18 5.06 3.78 -12.04
N GLY A 19 6.30 4.24 -11.97
CA GLY A 19 7.45 3.39 -12.21
C GLY A 19 7.85 2.52 -11.04
N ASN A 20 7.33 2.81 -9.83
CA ASN A 20 7.78 2.13 -8.62
C ASN A 20 6.74 1.24 -7.97
N ILE A 21 5.48 1.34 -8.40
CA ILE A 21 4.40 0.59 -7.74
C ILE A 21 4.57 -0.91 -7.95
N LYS A 22 4.77 -1.33 -9.18
CA LYS A 22 4.87 -2.76 -9.48
C LYS A 22 6.08 -3.41 -8.81
N PRO A 23 7.28 -2.80 -8.86
CA PRO A 23 8.40 -3.36 -8.12
C PRO A 23 8.15 -3.44 -6.62
N LEU A 24 7.48 -2.45 -6.05
CA LEU A 24 7.17 -2.46 -4.62
C LEU A 24 6.25 -3.61 -4.27
N VAL A 25 5.18 -3.82 -5.03
CA VAL A 25 4.24 -4.91 -4.79
C VAL A 25 4.95 -6.25 -4.91
N ASN A 26 5.81 -6.41 -5.92
CA ASN A 26 6.55 -7.64 -6.09
C ASN A 26 7.47 -7.91 -4.92
N ARG A 27 8.14 -6.88 -4.42
CA ARG A 27 9.06 -7.03 -3.29
C ARG A 27 8.30 -7.43 -2.04
N ILE A 28 7.17 -6.79 -1.76
CA ILE A 28 6.36 -7.11 -0.61
C ILE A 28 5.85 -8.54 -0.70
N SER A 29 5.32 -8.90 -1.86
CA SER A 29 4.79 -10.24 -2.07
C SER A 29 5.84 -11.31 -1.85
N THR A 30 7.04 -11.09 -2.39
CA THR A 30 8.13 -12.04 -2.24
C THR A 30 8.56 -12.16 -0.78
N THR A 31 8.67 -11.04 -0.09
CA THR A 31 9.07 -11.04 1.31
C THR A 31 8.04 -11.77 2.17
N MET A 32 6.76 -11.51 1.93
CA MET A 32 5.72 -12.08 2.76
C MET A 32 5.54 -13.58 2.55
N LYS A 33 6.03 -14.13 1.45
CA LYS A 33 5.97 -15.57 1.25
C LYS A 33 6.76 -16.33 2.30
N ASP A 34 7.79 -15.70 2.86
CA ASP A 34 8.65 -16.34 3.83
C ASP A 34 8.24 -16.04 5.27
N VAL A 35 7.17 -15.29 5.47
CA VAL A 35 6.73 -14.92 6.81
C VAL A 35 5.57 -15.83 7.19
N LYS A 36 5.78 -16.68 8.20
CA LYS A 36 4.76 -17.62 8.64
C LYS A 36 3.78 -16.95 9.56
N ASN A 37 2.53 -17.40 9.49
CA ASN A 37 1.47 -16.95 10.39
C ASN A 37 1.08 -15.47 10.18
N TRP A 38 1.44 -14.90 9.06
CA TRP A 38 1.03 -13.55 8.71
C TRP A 38 0.50 -13.51 7.29
N LYS A 39 -0.65 -12.88 7.13
CA LYS A 39 -1.14 -12.47 5.84
C LYS A 39 -0.90 -10.97 5.72
N TYR A 40 -1.12 -10.41 4.56
CA TYR A 40 -0.91 -8.99 4.39
C TYR A 40 -1.95 -8.39 3.47
N GLU A 41 -2.15 -7.10 3.62
CA GLU A 41 -2.89 -6.28 2.68
C GLU A 41 -2.05 -5.03 2.43
N ILE A 42 -2.16 -4.47 1.25
CA ILE A 42 -1.45 -3.23 0.93
C ILE A 42 -2.50 -2.18 0.64
N ILE A 43 -2.43 -1.08 1.35
CA ILE A 43 -3.36 0.03 1.20
C ILE A 43 -2.62 1.16 0.52
N PHE A 44 -2.94 1.38 -0.75
CA PHE A 44 -2.32 2.45 -1.51
C PHE A 44 -3.20 3.68 -1.42
N VAL A 45 -2.65 4.75 -0.87
CA VAL A 45 -3.36 6.03 -0.78
C VAL A 45 -2.80 6.93 -1.87
N ASN A 46 -3.60 7.14 -2.90
CA ASN A 46 -3.22 7.92 -4.07
C ASN A 46 -3.55 9.38 -3.82
N ASP A 47 -2.52 10.20 -3.66
CA ASP A 47 -2.69 11.62 -3.36
C ASP A 47 -2.79 12.40 -4.67
N ASP A 48 -3.89 12.16 -5.40
CA ASP A 48 -4.21 12.90 -6.62
C ASP A 48 -3.14 12.78 -7.70
N SER A 49 -2.72 11.54 -8.01
CA SER A 49 -1.73 11.30 -9.04
C SER A 49 -2.29 11.66 -10.42
N THR A 50 -1.42 12.17 -11.26
CA THR A 50 -1.78 12.54 -12.62
C THR A 50 -1.16 11.62 -13.67
N ASP A 51 -0.35 10.65 -13.22
CA ASP A 51 0.27 9.67 -14.10
C ASP A 51 -0.58 8.40 -14.17
N LYS A 52 0.03 7.28 -14.55
CA LYS A 52 -0.68 6.01 -14.71
C LYS A 52 -0.71 5.17 -13.45
N SER A 53 -0.38 5.76 -12.30
CA SER A 53 -0.33 5.01 -11.04
C SER A 53 -1.64 4.29 -10.75
N GLU A 54 -2.76 4.97 -10.92
CA GLU A 54 -4.07 4.36 -10.61
C GLU A 54 -4.36 3.18 -11.53
N GLU A 55 -4.05 3.31 -12.81
CA GLU A 55 -4.27 2.22 -13.75
C GLU A 55 -3.48 0.99 -13.36
N ILE A 56 -2.24 1.19 -12.96
CA ILE A 56 -1.36 0.12 -12.57
C ILE A 56 -1.91 -0.58 -11.33
N LEU A 57 -2.39 0.19 -10.36
CA LEU A 57 -2.95 -0.37 -9.14
C LEU A 57 -4.20 -1.18 -9.42
N LEU A 58 -5.07 -0.70 -10.29
CA LEU A 58 -6.28 -1.43 -10.64
C LEU A 58 -5.94 -2.77 -11.26
N GLU A 59 -4.90 -2.80 -12.07
CA GLU A 59 -4.46 -4.06 -12.67
C GLU A 59 -3.89 -5.01 -11.63
N LEU A 60 -3.06 -4.50 -10.74
CA LEU A 60 -2.44 -5.33 -9.70
C LEU A 60 -3.45 -5.83 -8.69
N GLN A 61 -4.53 -5.09 -8.47
CA GLN A 61 -5.56 -5.47 -7.52
C GLN A 61 -6.22 -6.79 -7.89
N LYS A 62 -6.16 -7.17 -9.15
CA LYS A 62 -6.72 -8.43 -9.59
C LYS A 62 -5.93 -9.64 -9.07
N THR A 63 -4.67 -9.43 -8.73
CA THR A 63 -3.77 -10.52 -8.33
C THR A 63 -3.35 -10.44 -6.87
N TYR A 64 -3.24 -9.23 -6.32
CA TYR A 64 -2.69 -9.01 -4.99
C TYR A 64 -3.73 -8.41 -4.06
N PRO A 65 -3.57 -8.58 -2.74
CA PRO A 65 -4.53 -8.03 -1.76
C PRO A 65 -4.31 -6.53 -1.58
N ILE A 66 -4.83 -5.75 -2.49
CA ILE A 66 -4.61 -4.31 -2.54
C ILE A 66 -5.92 -3.57 -2.33
N LYS A 67 -5.90 -2.57 -1.44
CA LYS A 67 -6.96 -1.58 -1.30
C LYS A 67 -6.45 -0.27 -1.89
N ILE A 68 -7.32 0.45 -2.57
CA ILE A 68 -6.95 1.70 -3.21
C ILE A 68 -7.83 2.81 -2.66
N ILE A 69 -7.21 3.86 -2.17
CA ILE A 69 -7.91 5.04 -1.71
C ILE A 69 -7.44 6.21 -2.55
N ASN A 70 -8.37 6.88 -3.21
CA ASN A 70 -8.02 8.02 -4.05
C ASN A 70 -8.44 9.30 -3.33
N MET A 71 -7.48 10.15 -3.05
CA MET A 71 -7.75 11.47 -2.50
C MET A 71 -8.02 12.41 -3.66
N SER A 72 -9.03 13.25 -3.54
CA SER A 72 -9.47 14.09 -4.65
C SER A 72 -8.62 15.33 -4.84
N ARG A 73 -7.72 15.59 -3.92
CA ARG A 73 -6.81 16.72 -4.00
C ARG A 73 -5.48 16.31 -3.42
N ASN A 74 -4.46 17.09 -3.71
CA ASN A 74 -3.16 16.86 -3.11
C ASN A 74 -3.20 17.41 -1.69
N PHE A 75 -3.49 16.55 -0.71
CA PHE A 75 -3.59 16.96 0.68
C PHE A 75 -2.29 16.86 1.43
N GLY A 76 -1.28 16.19 0.86
CA GLY A 76 -0.05 15.96 1.57
C GLY A 76 -0.10 14.68 2.40
N ILE A 77 0.92 14.51 3.24
CA ILE A 77 1.13 13.23 3.90
C ILE A 77 0.13 12.96 5.02
N ASP A 78 -0.13 13.96 5.89
CA ASP A 78 -0.91 13.70 7.09
C ASP A 78 -2.32 13.18 6.80
N PRO A 79 -3.10 13.82 5.92
CA PRO A 79 -4.42 13.28 5.61
C PRO A 79 -4.37 11.90 4.93
N CYS A 80 -3.34 11.65 4.12
CA CYS A 80 -3.20 10.36 3.45
C CYS A 80 -2.88 9.26 4.45
N VAL A 81 -2.03 9.54 5.43
CA VAL A 81 -1.71 8.57 6.47
C VAL A 81 -2.96 8.20 7.25
N LEU A 82 -3.75 9.20 7.63
CA LEU A 82 -4.96 8.96 8.37
C LEU A 82 -5.97 8.15 7.57
N ALA A 83 -6.11 8.46 6.27
CA ALA A 83 -7.01 7.71 5.41
C ALA A 83 -6.58 6.25 5.32
N GLY A 84 -5.27 6.01 5.20
CA GLY A 84 -4.75 4.66 5.15
C GLY A 84 -5.02 3.90 6.44
N PHE A 85 -4.79 4.53 7.57
CA PHE A 85 -5.02 3.90 8.87
C PHE A 85 -6.49 3.56 9.07
N ARG A 86 -7.40 4.46 8.69
CA ARG A 86 -8.83 4.21 8.83
C ARG A 86 -9.31 3.04 8.00
N ASN A 87 -8.63 2.74 6.92
CA ASN A 87 -9.04 1.68 6.02
C ASN A 87 -8.24 0.40 6.22
N SER A 88 -7.34 0.37 7.20
CA SER A 88 -6.57 -0.83 7.47
C SER A 88 -7.38 -1.77 8.36
N SER A 89 -7.16 -3.06 8.15
CA SER A 89 -7.84 -4.10 8.91
C SER A 89 -6.87 -4.96 9.69
N GLY A 90 -5.59 -4.66 9.64
CA GLY A 90 -4.58 -5.54 10.17
C GLY A 90 -4.42 -5.48 11.67
N ASP A 91 -3.77 -6.52 12.18
CA ASP A 91 -3.37 -6.59 13.59
C ASP A 91 -2.15 -5.70 13.84
N ALA A 92 -1.37 -5.44 12.81
CA ALA A 92 -0.25 -4.51 12.85
C ALA A 92 -0.28 -3.67 11.59
N ILE A 93 0.26 -2.45 11.67
CA ILE A 93 0.25 -1.52 10.56
C ILE A 93 1.66 -1.00 10.36
N ILE A 94 2.13 -1.06 9.12
CA ILE A 94 3.40 -0.45 8.71
C ILE A 94 3.08 0.64 7.71
N TYR A 95 3.64 1.81 7.91
CA TYR A 95 3.46 2.91 6.99
C TYR A 95 4.73 3.12 6.18
N LEU A 96 4.59 3.11 4.86
CA LEU A 96 5.67 3.39 3.93
C LEU A 96 5.35 4.69 3.21
N HIS A 97 6.38 5.46 2.97
CA HIS A 97 6.23 6.77 2.37
C HIS A 97 7.03 6.81 1.09
N SER A 98 6.42 7.35 0.04
CA SER A 98 7.12 7.54 -1.21
C SER A 98 8.16 8.62 -1.03
N ASP A 99 9.39 8.32 -1.45
CA ASP A 99 10.49 9.24 -1.25
C ASP A 99 11.17 9.48 -2.57
N GLN A 100 10.52 10.22 -3.39
CA GLN A 100 10.98 10.47 -4.74
C GLN A 100 12.06 11.51 -4.80
N GLN A 101 12.08 12.39 -3.85
CA GLN A 101 13.01 13.50 -3.91
C GLN A 101 14.36 13.15 -3.38
N ASP A 102 14.60 11.93 -3.08
CA ASP A 102 15.87 11.54 -2.62
C ASP A 102 16.91 11.82 -3.60
N PRO A 103 17.84 12.53 -3.24
CA PRO A 103 18.95 12.73 -4.15
C PRO A 103 19.74 11.46 -4.26
#